data_07012ede6f9dfaab7bcaf695081e4279
#
_entry.id   07012ede6f9dfaab7bcaf695081e4279
#
_cell.length_a   1.000
_cell.length_b   1.000
_cell.length_c   1.000
_cell.angle_alpha   90.00
_cell.angle_beta   90.00
_cell.angle_gamma   90.00
#
_symmetry.space_group_name_H-M   'P 1'
#
loop_
_entity.id
_entity.type
_entity.pdbx_description
1 polymer ?
#
loop_
_entity_poly.entity_id
_entity_poly.type
_entity_poly.pdbx_seq_one_letter_code
_entity_poly.pdbx_strand_id
1 'polypeptide(L)'
;VSVLLNSSVSWCSVSINRDVLRRLLNQVQDVEKEIAIVDRMLRLGASTEMVSRFYGLTHQEVALRREILGLPKRKGRHPVLDEDQDTDLWKRWNTLTAGRAVEPTDDTSLLDAAMDLAEAMALPLSVVWNAIKSWVDQHLV
;
A
#
# COMPACT_ATOMS: atom_id res chain seq x y z
N VAL A 1 26.18 16.82 -10.48
CA VAL A 1 26.05 17.83 -9.42
C VAL A 1 27.39 18.17 -8.81
N SER A 2 28.22 17.19 -8.52
CA SER A 2 29.58 17.44 -8.02
C SER A 2 30.45 18.18 -9.04
N VAL A 3 30.23 17.98 -10.32
CA VAL A 3 30.94 18.69 -11.39
C VAL A 3 30.59 20.17 -11.38
N LEU A 4 29.35 20.55 -11.17
CA LEU A 4 28.93 21.94 -11.04
C LEU A 4 29.49 22.60 -9.78
N LEU A 5 29.57 21.87 -8.68
CA LEU A 5 30.14 22.33 -7.42
C LEU A 5 31.66 22.51 -7.54
N ASN A 6 32.34 21.63 -8.27
CA ASN A 6 33.78 21.67 -8.45
C ASN A 6 34.24 22.62 -9.57
N SER A 7 33.37 22.96 -10.49
CA SER A 7 33.70 23.91 -11.55
C SER A 7 33.91 25.34 -11.04
N SER A 8 33.50 25.61 -9.81
CA SER A 8 33.73 26.81 -8.99
C SER A 8 33.77 28.12 -9.79
N VAL A 9 32.98 28.19 -10.83
CA VAL A 9 32.91 29.40 -11.64
C VAL A 9 32.02 30.36 -10.84
N SER A 10 32.62 31.42 -10.37
CA SER A 10 31.99 32.42 -9.50
C SER A 10 30.79 33.13 -10.11
N TRP A 11 30.51 32.90 -11.39
CA TRP A 11 29.33 33.46 -12.05
C TRP A 11 28.04 32.72 -11.70
N CYS A 12 28.15 31.53 -11.14
CA CYS A 12 26.99 30.70 -10.75
C CYS A 12 26.94 30.51 -9.24
N SER A 13 26.39 31.48 -8.55
CA SER A 13 26.12 31.28 -7.13
C SER A 13 24.81 30.58 -6.97
N VAL A 14 24.84 29.29 -6.64
CA VAL A 14 23.66 28.53 -6.30
C VAL A 14 23.47 28.60 -4.78
N SER A 15 22.48 29.37 -4.37
CA SER A 15 22.02 29.37 -2.98
C SER A 15 21.00 28.28 -2.80
N ILE A 16 21.39 27.19 -2.11
CA ILE A 16 20.47 26.12 -1.76
C ILE A 16 19.76 26.50 -0.46
N ASN A 17 18.45 26.73 -0.56
CA ASN A 17 17.63 26.93 0.61
C ASN A 17 17.47 25.57 1.34
N ARG A 18 17.93 25.49 2.58
CA ARG A 18 17.86 24.30 3.42
C ARG A 18 16.42 23.80 3.60
N ASP A 19 15.45 24.69 3.71
CA ASP A 19 14.05 24.33 3.89
C ASP A 19 13.47 23.69 2.64
N VAL A 20 13.81 24.20 1.46
CA VAL A 20 13.40 23.61 0.18
C VAL A 20 14.04 22.24 -0.01
N LEU A 21 15.34 22.12 0.26
CA LEU A 21 16.04 20.83 0.19
C LEU A 21 15.44 19.81 1.14
N ARG A 22 15.14 20.20 2.37
CA ARG A 22 14.50 19.32 3.36
C ARG A 22 13.12 18.85 2.91
N ARG A 23 12.31 19.74 2.32
CA ARG A 23 10.99 19.39 1.75
C ARG A 23 11.14 18.42 0.59
N LEU A 24 12.09 18.63 -0.32
CA LEU A 24 12.35 17.71 -1.43
C LEU A 24 12.80 16.35 -0.95
N LEU A 25 13.69 16.28 0.05
CA LEU A 25 14.13 15.02 0.64
C LEU A 25 12.96 14.29 1.35
N ASN A 26 12.10 15.02 2.05
CA ASN A 26 10.92 14.45 2.66
C ASN A 26 9.95 13.91 1.61
N GLN A 27 9.75 14.61 0.50
CA GLN A 27 8.92 14.12 -0.61
C GLN A 27 9.47 12.84 -1.22
N VAL A 28 10.78 12.75 -1.42
CA VAL A 28 11.44 11.52 -1.92
C VAL A 28 11.24 10.37 -0.94
N GLN A 29 11.40 10.59 0.35
CA GLN A 29 11.16 9.58 1.38
C GLN A 29 9.71 9.12 1.42
N ASP A 30 8.76 10.05 1.25
CA ASP A 30 7.34 9.72 1.22
C ASP A 30 6.99 8.87 -0.02
N VAL A 31 7.54 9.20 -1.17
CA VAL A 31 7.39 8.41 -2.40
C VAL A 31 7.98 7.00 -2.23
N GLU A 32 9.15 6.90 -1.63
CA GLU A 32 9.78 5.59 -1.35
C GLU A 32 8.90 4.74 -0.42
N LYS A 33 8.31 5.34 0.61
CA LYS A 33 7.37 4.65 1.51
C LYS A 33 6.12 4.19 0.78
N GLU A 34 5.55 5.03 -0.06
CA GLU A 34 4.38 4.68 -0.88
C GLU A 34 4.69 3.51 -1.82
N ILE A 35 5.83 3.55 -2.50
CA ILE A 35 6.27 2.46 -3.37
C ILE A 35 6.44 1.17 -2.59
N ALA A 36 7.03 1.22 -1.41
CA ALA A 36 7.21 0.05 -0.55
C ALA A 36 5.86 -0.57 -0.14
N ILE A 37 4.87 0.27 0.17
CA ILE A 37 3.52 -0.18 0.52
C ILE A 37 2.83 -0.79 -0.72
N VAL A 38 2.92 -0.15 -1.87
CA VAL A 38 2.37 -0.68 -3.13
C VAL A 38 2.99 -2.04 -3.46
N ASP A 39 4.29 -2.17 -3.34
CA ASP A 39 4.98 -3.44 -3.57
C ASP A 39 4.50 -4.53 -2.62
N ARG A 40 4.33 -4.21 -1.34
CA ARG A 40 3.78 -5.13 -0.35
C ARG A 40 2.35 -5.53 -0.68
N MET A 41 1.50 -4.57 -1.05
CA MET A 41 0.12 -4.83 -1.49
C MET A 41 0.07 -5.81 -2.66
N LEU A 42 0.89 -5.58 -3.68
CA LEU A 42 0.94 -6.43 -4.86
C LEU A 42 1.45 -7.83 -4.54
N ARG A 43 2.46 -7.97 -3.69
CA ARG A 43 2.97 -9.26 -3.24
C ARG A 43 1.93 -10.04 -2.44
N LEU A 44 1.09 -9.35 -1.69
CA LEU A 44 0.00 -9.96 -0.92
C LEU A 44 -1.24 -10.27 -1.76
N GLY A 45 -1.24 -9.91 -3.03
CA GLY A 45 -2.33 -10.22 -3.95
C GLY A 45 -3.42 -9.16 -4.05
N ALA A 46 -3.07 -7.89 -3.86
CA ALA A 46 -3.99 -6.79 -4.10
C ALA A 46 -4.42 -6.73 -5.57
N SER A 47 -5.67 -6.31 -5.81
CA SER A 47 -6.16 -6.07 -7.16
C SER A 47 -5.59 -4.76 -7.73
N THR A 48 -5.58 -4.65 -9.05
CA THR A 48 -5.20 -3.40 -9.73
C THR A 48 -6.10 -2.24 -9.33
N GLU A 49 -7.40 -2.49 -9.23
CA GLU A 49 -8.39 -1.49 -8.79
C GLU A 49 -8.10 -0.97 -7.38
N MET A 50 -7.75 -1.86 -6.48
CA MET A 50 -7.41 -1.52 -5.10
C MET A 50 -6.20 -0.60 -5.03
N VAL A 51 -5.13 -0.92 -5.74
CA VAL A 51 -3.92 -0.08 -5.79
C VAL A 51 -4.20 1.25 -6.45
N SER A 52 -4.94 1.26 -7.55
CA SER A 52 -5.35 2.50 -8.25
C SER A 52 -6.16 3.42 -7.34
N ARG A 53 -7.07 2.86 -6.57
CA ARG A 53 -7.92 3.62 -5.65
C ARG A 53 -7.12 4.26 -4.52
N PHE A 54 -6.17 3.54 -3.93
CA PHE A 54 -5.39 4.06 -2.81
C PHE A 54 -4.30 5.05 -3.21
N TYR A 55 -3.65 4.82 -4.35
CA TYR A 55 -2.45 5.58 -4.73
C TYR A 55 -2.57 6.31 -6.07
N GLY A 56 -3.72 6.22 -6.73
CA GLY A 56 -3.95 6.91 -7.98
C GLY A 56 -3.12 6.42 -9.16
N LEU A 57 -2.56 5.22 -9.07
CA LEU A 57 -1.80 4.62 -10.15
C LEU A 57 -2.69 4.15 -11.29
N THR A 58 -2.23 4.30 -12.52
CA THR A 58 -2.93 3.76 -13.69
C THR A 58 -2.79 2.23 -13.73
N HIS A 59 -3.68 1.57 -14.47
CA HIS A 59 -3.59 0.12 -14.67
C HIS A 59 -2.27 -0.31 -15.31
N GLN A 60 -1.73 0.52 -16.20
CA GLN A 60 -0.44 0.28 -16.84
C GLN A 60 0.73 0.38 -15.84
N GLU A 61 0.70 1.37 -14.97
CA GLU A 61 1.70 1.54 -13.92
C GLU A 61 1.69 0.38 -12.93
N VAL A 62 0.51 -0.10 -12.54
CA VAL A 62 0.37 -1.27 -11.67
C VAL A 62 0.89 -2.52 -12.37
N ALA A 63 0.56 -2.72 -13.64
CA ALA A 63 1.04 -3.85 -14.43
C ALA A 63 2.56 -3.84 -14.55
N LEU A 64 3.14 -2.68 -14.82
CA LEU A 64 4.59 -2.50 -14.87
C LEU A 64 5.24 -2.83 -13.52
N ARG A 65 4.63 -2.39 -12.44
CA ARG A 65 5.14 -2.67 -11.09
C ARG A 65 5.13 -4.16 -10.75
N ARG A 66 4.07 -4.87 -11.14
CA ARG A 66 4.03 -6.34 -11.02
C ARG A 66 5.15 -7.02 -11.82
N GLU A 67 5.39 -6.53 -13.01
CA GLU A 67 6.45 -7.05 -13.88
C GLU A 67 7.84 -6.86 -13.25
N ILE A 68 8.12 -5.67 -12.72
CA ILE A 68 9.36 -5.36 -12.00
C ILE A 68 9.54 -6.28 -10.78
N LEU A 69 8.47 -6.59 -10.07
CA LEU A 69 8.50 -7.48 -8.90
C LEU A 69 8.54 -8.96 -9.26
N GLY A 70 8.41 -9.30 -10.54
CA GLY A 70 8.38 -10.68 -11.01
C GLY A 70 7.11 -11.43 -10.61
N LEU A 71 6.01 -10.73 -10.37
CA LEU A 71 4.75 -11.33 -10.00
C LEU A 71 3.98 -11.80 -11.24
N PRO A 72 3.39 -13.01 -11.21
CA PRO A 72 2.61 -13.49 -12.33
C PRO A 72 1.34 -12.68 -12.53
N LYS A 73 0.96 -12.52 -13.80
CA LYS A 73 -0.36 -11.97 -14.15
C LYS A 73 -1.45 -12.90 -13.62
N ARG A 74 -2.28 -12.37 -12.75
CA ARG A 74 -3.40 -13.12 -12.24
C ARG A 74 -4.51 -13.17 -13.29
N LYS A 75 -4.86 -14.36 -13.72
CA LYS A 75 -5.99 -14.60 -14.62
C LYS A 75 -7.15 -15.18 -13.81
N GLY A 76 -8.34 -14.57 -13.95
CA GLY A 76 -9.56 -15.09 -13.38
C GLY A 76 -10.01 -14.39 -12.08
N ARG A 77 -11.10 -14.90 -11.52
CA ARG A 77 -11.68 -14.38 -10.27
C ARG A 77 -10.79 -14.74 -9.07
N HIS A 78 -10.78 -13.84 -8.08
CA HIS A 78 -10.20 -14.16 -6.79
C HIS A 78 -10.94 -15.34 -6.15
N PRO A 79 -10.23 -16.21 -5.42
CA PRO A 79 -10.89 -17.27 -4.67
C PRO A 79 -11.89 -16.66 -3.68
N VAL A 80 -13.03 -17.31 -3.56
CA VAL A 80 -14.04 -16.93 -2.55
C VAL A 80 -13.64 -17.62 -1.25
N LEU A 81 -13.79 -16.90 -0.14
CA LEU A 81 -13.57 -17.48 1.18
C LEU A 81 -14.59 -18.58 1.44
N ASP A 82 -14.14 -19.72 1.95
CA ASP A 82 -15.04 -20.71 2.51
C ASP A 82 -15.54 -20.26 3.90
N GLU A 83 -16.53 -20.96 4.44
CA GLU A 83 -17.18 -20.61 5.70
C GLU A 83 -16.22 -20.64 6.89
N ASP A 84 -15.28 -21.59 6.88
CA ASP A 84 -14.26 -21.70 7.93
C ASP A 84 -13.22 -20.57 7.85
N GLN A 85 -12.79 -20.23 6.64
CA GLN A 85 -11.88 -19.11 6.42
C GLN A 85 -12.51 -17.77 6.79
N ASP A 86 -13.77 -17.58 6.44
CA ASP A 86 -14.51 -16.35 6.77
C ASP A 86 -14.66 -16.19 8.29
N THR A 87 -15.03 -17.26 8.97
CA THR A 87 -15.15 -17.28 10.44
C THR A 87 -13.81 -17.01 11.12
N ASP A 88 -12.73 -17.62 10.64
CA ASP A 88 -11.38 -17.46 11.18
C ASP A 88 -10.86 -16.05 10.96
N LEU A 89 -11.10 -15.49 9.78
CA LEU A 89 -10.77 -14.12 9.43
C LEU A 89 -11.52 -13.13 10.33
N TRP A 90 -12.80 -13.35 10.58
CA TRP A 90 -13.62 -12.53 11.47
C TRP A 90 -13.08 -12.54 12.90
N LYS A 91 -12.74 -13.70 13.43
CA LYS A 91 -12.15 -13.82 14.77
C LYS A 91 -10.82 -13.08 14.89
N ARG A 92 -9.95 -13.23 13.89
CA ARG A 92 -8.66 -12.54 13.85
C ARG A 92 -8.83 -11.04 13.72
N TRP A 93 -9.79 -10.59 12.92
CA TRP A 93 -10.14 -9.19 12.79
C TRP A 93 -10.57 -8.59 14.13
N ASN A 94 -11.46 -9.25 14.84
CA ASN A 94 -11.93 -8.80 16.16
C ASN A 94 -10.79 -8.75 17.19
N THR A 95 -9.91 -9.72 17.18
CA THR A 95 -8.74 -9.74 18.06
C THR A 95 -7.78 -8.60 17.75
N LEU A 96 -7.52 -8.34 16.47
CA LEU A 96 -6.64 -7.28 16.01
C LEU A 96 -7.20 -5.88 16.36
N THR A 97 -8.48 -5.68 16.12
CA THR A 97 -9.13 -4.39 16.37
C THR A 97 -9.34 -4.10 17.85
N ALA A 98 -9.47 -5.12 18.67
CA ALA A 98 -9.55 -4.96 20.14
C ALA A 98 -8.23 -4.44 20.73
N GLY A 99 -7.08 -4.80 20.13
CA GLY A 99 -5.76 -4.36 20.58
C GLY A 99 -5.19 -3.14 19.86
N ARG A 100 -5.87 -2.68 18.83
CA ARG A 100 -5.39 -1.59 17.95
C ARG A 100 -6.54 -0.61 17.69
N ALA A 101 -6.28 0.68 17.81
CA ALA A 101 -7.25 1.70 17.42
C ALA A 101 -7.37 1.74 15.89
N VAL A 102 -8.20 0.88 15.34
CA VAL A 102 -8.54 0.90 13.91
C VAL A 102 -9.83 1.68 13.75
N GLU A 103 -9.75 2.82 13.09
CA GLU A 103 -10.93 3.60 12.80
C GLU A 103 -11.62 3.08 11.53
N PRO A 104 -12.90 2.67 11.61
CA PRO A 104 -13.63 2.15 10.45
C PRO A 104 -13.75 3.15 9.29
N THR A 105 -13.57 4.42 9.57
CA THR A 105 -13.63 5.52 8.60
C THR A 105 -12.30 5.83 7.93
N ASP A 106 -11.19 5.31 8.47
CA ASP A 106 -9.86 5.52 7.93
C ASP A 106 -9.42 4.32 7.09
N ASP A 107 -9.53 4.46 5.79
CA ASP A 107 -9.14 3.41 4.83
C ASP A 107 -7.66 3.01 4.96
N THR A 108 -6.79 3.92 5.40
CA THR A 108 -5.36 3.61 5.59
C THR A 108 -5.14 2.67 6.77
N SER A 109 -5.80 2.91 7.89
CA SER A 109 -5.77 2.02 9.06
C SER A 109 -6.37 0.65 8.74
N LEU A 110 -7.47 0.64 8.01
CA LEU A 110 -8.12 -0.60 7.55
C LEU A 110 -7.21 -1.39 6.61
N LEU A 111 -6.54 -0.72 5.70
CA LEU A 111 -5.61 -1.34 4.77
C LEU A 111 -4.43 -1.99 5.48
N ASP A 112 -3.85 -1.29 6.44
CA ASP A 112 -2.71 -1.80 7.22
C ASP A 112 -3.10 -3.06 8.00
N ALA A 113 -4.27 -3.05 8.64
CA ALA A 113 -4.83 -4.21 9.31
C ALA A 113 -5.11 -5.37 8.33
N ALA A 114 -5.66 -5.06 7.16
CA ALA A 114 -5.93 -6.05 6.11
C ALA A 114 -4.66 -6.71 5.59
N MET A 115 -3.58 -5.96 5.42
CA MET A 115 -2.29 -6.50 5.02
C MET A 115 -1.72 -7.46 6.05
N ASP A 116 -1.79 -7.10 7.33
CA ASP A 116 -1.34 -7.97 8.42
C ASP A 116 -2.13 -9.28 8.46
N LEU A 117 -3.45 -9.21 8.27
CA LEU A 117 -4.32 -10.40 8.22
C LEU A 117 -4.05 -11.27 6.99
N ALA A 118 -3.89 -10.66 5.82
CA ALA A 118 -3.59 -11.36 4.59
C ALA A 118 -2.27 -12.15 4.70
N GLU A 119 -1.28 -11.54 5.31
CA GLU A 119 0.01 -12.16 5.56
C GLU A 119 -0.09 -13.30 6.57
N ALA A 120 -0.81 -13.09 7.68
CA ALA A 120 -0.98 -14.09 8.73
C ALA A 120 -1.77 -15.32 8.28
N MET A 121 -2.78 -15.13 7.42
CA MET A 121 -3.66 -16.20 6.94
C MET A 121 -3.25 -16.76 5.57
N ALA A 122 -2.22 -16.21 4.94
CA ALA A 122 -1.80 -16.54 3.56
C ALA A 122 -2.96 -16.44 2.56
N LEU A 123 -3.84 -15.48 2.74
CA LEU A 123 -4.95 -15.17 1.84
C LEU A 123 -4.61 -13.98 0.95
N PRO A 124 -5.17 -13.91 -0.27
CA PRO A 124 -4.99 -12.72 -1.11
C PRO A 124 -5.54 -11.48 -0.43
N LEU A 125 -4.78 -10.38 -0.46
CA LEU A 125 -5.17 -9.12 0.16
C LEU A 125 -6.53 -8.60 -0.36
N SER A 126 -6.81 -8.76 -1.65
CA SER A 126 -8.09 -8.36 -2.23
C SER A 126 -9.29 -9.07 -1.61
N VAL A 127 -9.14 -10.35 -1.30
CA VAL A 127 -10.19 -11.15 -0.63
C VAL A 127 -10.41 -10.67 0.81
N VAL A 128 -9.33 -10.46 1.55
CA VAL A 128 -9.37 -9.95 2.93
C VAL A 128 -9.97 -8.55 2.96
N TRP A 129 -9.55 -7.68 2.05
CA TRP A 129 -10.06 -6.32 1.95
C TRP A 129 -11.56 -6.27 1.67
N ASN A 130 -12.03 -7.06 0.72
CA ASN A 130 -13.45 -7.14 0.41
C ASN A 130 -14.29 -7.63 1.59
N ALA A 131 -13.80 -8.60 2.34
CA ALA A 131 -14.45 -9.08 3.55
C ALA A 131 -14.56 -7.97 4.61
N ILE A 132 -13.46 -7.27 4.89
CA ILE A 132 -13.41 -6.17 5.86
C ILE A 132 -14.35 -5.04 5.44
N LYS A 133 -14.33 -4.63 4.19
CA LYS A 133 -15.22 -3.57 3.69
C LYS A 133 -16.68 -3.97 3.79
N SER A 134 -17.00 -5.22 3.52
CA SER A 134 -18.35 -5.73 3.70
C SER A 134 -18.83 -5.63 5.14
N TRP A 135 -17.97 -5.96 6.10
CA TRP A 135 -18.31 -5.85 7.52
C TRP A 135 -18.48 -4.40 7.98
N VAL A 136 -17.61 -3.52 7.50
CA VAL A 136 -17.71 -2.08 7.80
C VAL A 136 -18.99 -1.49 7.22
N ASP A 137 -19.33 -1.83 5.98
CA ASP A 137 -20.54 -1.35 5.30
C ASP A 137 -21.82 -1.88 5.97
N GLN A 138 -21.77 -3.08 6.55
CA GLN A 138 -22.86 -3.66 7.32
C GLN A 138 -22.90 -3.22 8.78
N HIS A 139 -22.04 -2.32 9.19
CA HIS A 139 -21.90 -1.83 10.57
C HIS A 139 -21.66 -2.95 11.60
N LEU A 140 -20.95 -4.00 11.21
CA LEU A 140 -20.61 -5.11 12.10
C LEU A 140 -19.32 -4.83 12.90
N VAL A 141 -18.67 -3.74 12.61
CA VAL A 141 -17.40 -3.33 13.24
C VAL A 141 -17.60 -2.03 14.02
#